data_f3244f1df7d8122676cdcf12e82ebd6d
#
_entry.id   f3244f1df7d8122676cdcf12e82ebd6d
#
_cell.length_a   1.000
_cell.length_b   1.000
_cell.length_c   1.000
_cell.angle_alpha   90.00
_cell.angle_beta   90.00
_cell.angle_gamma   90.00
#
_symmetry.space_group_name_H-M   'P 1'
#
loop_
_entity.id
_entity.type
_entity.pdbx_description
1 polymer ?
#
loop_
_entity_poly.entity_id
_entity_poly.type
_entity_poly.pdbx_seq_one_letter_code
_entity_poly.pdbx_strand_id
1 'polypeptide(L)'
;MEFFREAVRLIREADEDIIINITSGGGGDFIPSLEDPYKAEKGSDMQTPDERHEPVGTLLPEMCTLDCGSVNMGDAIYLSPADWLRKQAQLVKDAGVKPELECFDSGHISFAKQLINEGFIEGTPLFQFCLGIPWGAENDPETIEYFKTRIPENADWSAFGIGRMQFPTVEEAAKRGGNVRVGLEDNLYLAKGVKASNEQLVEKAVEILNGLDIEPMTPAEAREKYQLRAPQGGTK
;
A
#
# COMPACT_ATOMS: atom_id res chain seq x y z
N MET A 1 10.07 -14.78 2.40
CA MET A 1 9.11 -15.85 1.99
C MET A 1 8.47 -16.58 3.14
N GLU A 2 9.22 -17.17 4.08
CA GLU A 2 8.67 -17.99 5.20
C GLU A 2 7.64 -17.22 6.04
N PHE A 3 7.94 -15.99 6.47
CA PHE A 3 7.01 -15.15 7.22
C PHE A 3 5.70 -14.84 6.48
N PHE A 4 5.77 -14.51 5.19
CA PHE A 4 4.56 -14.28 4.38
C PHE A 4 3.69 -15.53 4.28
N ARG A 5 4.31 -16.68 4.04
CA ARG A 5 3.61 -17.97 3.95
C ARG A 5 2.87 -18.30 5.26
N GLU A 6 3.57 -18.14 6.39
CA GLU A 6 2.99 -18.41 7.70
C GLU A 6 1.87 -17.41 8.05
N ALA A 7 2.06 -16.11 7.76
CA ALA A 7 1.02 -15.11 7.99
C ALA A 7 -0.23 -15.40 7.15
N VAL A 8 -0.08 -15.68 5.85
CA VAL A 8 -1.21 -16.05 4.97
C VAL A 8 -1.92 -17.29 5.48
N ARG A 9 -1.17 -18.34 5.89
CA ARG A 9 -1.75 -19.56 6.45
C ARG A 9 -2.60 -19.27 7.68
N LEU A 10 -2.05 -18.53 8.65
CA LEU A 10 -2.74 -18.19 9.90
C LEU A 10 -3.99 -17.33 9.66
N ILE A 11 -3.92 -16.36 8.76
CA ILE A 11 -5.08 -15.53 8.40
C ILE A 11 -6.19 -16.41 7.79
N ARG A 12 -5.85 -17.26 6.81
CA ARG A 12 -6.83 -18.14 6.16
C ARG A 12 -7.45 -19.19 7.11
N GLU A 13 -6.69 -19.65 8.10
CA GLU A 13 -7.22 -20.55 9.14
C GLU A 13 -8.17 -19.83 10.10
N ALA A 14 -7.94 -18.56 10.36
CA ALA A 14 -8.80 -17.75 11.23
C ALA A 14 -10.07 -17.29 10.52
N ASP A 15 -9.93 -16.82 9.27
CA ASP A 15 -11.03 -16.35 8.42
C ASP A 15 -10.63 -16.46 6.95
N GLU A 16 -11.25 -17.39 6.23
CA GLU A 16 -10.97 -17.63 4.81
C GLU A 16 -11.48 -16.48 3.91
N ASP A 17 -12.43 -15.69 4.38
CA ASP A 17 -13.05 -14.61 3.63
C ASP A 17 -12.28 -13.28 3.70
N ILE A 18 -11.33 -13.15 4.58
CA ILE A 18 -10.49 -11.94 4.64
C ILE A 18 -9.72 -11.74 3.33
N ILE A 19 -9.70 -10.50 2.82
CA ILE A 19 -8.89 -10.11 1.67
C ILE A 19 -7.45 -9.92 2.14
N ILE A 20 -6.52 -10.63 1.50
CA ILE A 20 -5.10 -10.51 1.79
C ILE A 20 -4.46 -9.60 0.75
N ASN A 21 -3.74 -8.58 1.25
CA ASN A 21 -2.88 -7.70 0.47
C ASN A 21 -1.43 -7.94 0.90
N ILE A 22 -0.56 -8.32 -0.04
CA ILE A 22 0.87 -8.55 0.21
C ILE A 22 1.68 -7.45 -0.45
N THR A 23 2.62 -6.86 0.28
CA THR A 23 3.52 -5.86 -0.30
C THR A 23 4.45 -6.47 -1.36
N SER A 24 4.68 -5.74 -2.44
CA SER A 24 5.78 -5.96 -3.37
C SER A 24 6.83 -4.84 -3.31
N GLY A 25 6.74 -3.99 -2.28
CA GLY A 25 7.62 -2.83 -2.07
C GLY A 25 8.98 -3.18 -1.45
N GLY A 26 9.09 -4.29 -0.74
CA GLY A 26 10.36 -4.71 -0.11
C GLY A 26 11.51 -4.84 -1.11
N GLY A 27 12.73 -4.50 -0.70
CA GLY A 27 13.91 -4.56 -1.56
C GLY A 27 14.08 -3.33 -2.47
N GLY A 28 13.62 -2.17 -2.02
CA GLY A 28 13.76 -0.90 -2.73
C GLY A 28 14.72 0.09 -2.10
N ASP A 29 15.19 -0.17 -0.90
CA ASP A 29 16.00 0.80 -0.15
C ASP A 29 17.45 0.81 -0.61
N PHE A 30 17.92 1.99 -0.97
CA PHE A 30 19.30 2.24 -1.34
C PHE A 30 19.86 3.40 -0.53
N ILE A 31 20.96 3.14 0.17
CA ILE A 31 21.75 4.15 0.86
C ILE A 31 23.08 4.25 0.13
N PRO A 32 23.30 5.33 -0.67
CA PRO A 32 24.56 5.47 -1.39
C PRO A 32 25.71 5.83 -0.44
N SER A 33 26.89 5.28 -0.68
CA SER A 33 28.09 5.70 0.02
C SER A 33 28.44 7.14 -0.32
N LEU A 34 28.86 7.90 0.68
CA LEU A 34 29.34 9.27 0.49
C LEU A 34 30.69 9.32 -0.26
N GLU A 35 31.46 8.22 -0.22
CA GLU A 35 32.78 8.15 -0.87
C GLU A 35 32.68 7.61 -2.31
N ASP A 36 31.74 6.70 -2.56
CA ASP A 36 31.57 6.05 -3.85
C ASP A 36 30.06 5.89 -4.14
N PRO A 37 29.44 6.71 -4.98
CA PRO A 37 27.99 6.71 -5.24
C PRO A 37 27.47 5.42 -5.90
N TYR A 38 28.36 4.56 -6.40
CA TYR A 38 28.02 3.25 -6.96
C TYR A 38 27.98 2.13 -5.91
N LYS A 39 28.35 2.42 -4.65
CA LYS A 39 28.32 1.45 -3.57
C LYS A 39 27.13 1.72 -2.63
N ALA A 40 26.50 0.62 -2.24
CA ALA A 40 25.46 0.60 -1.22
C ALA A 40 26.08 0.53 0.18
N GLU A 41 25.60 1.35 1.10
CA GLU A 41 25.91 1.25 2.53
C GLU A 41 24.98 0.27 3.24
N LYS A 42 25.34 -0.02 4.50
CA LYS A 42 24.55 -0.90 5.37
C LYS A 42 23.14 -0.34 5.56
N GLY A 43 22.17 -1.19 5.33
CA GLY A 43 20.74 -0.84 5.35
C GLY A 43 20.10 -0.87 3.98
N SER A 44 20.90 -0.87 2.89
CA SER A 44 20.39 -1.11 1.55
C SER A 44 19.95 -2.56 1.38
N ASP A 45 18.81 -2.77 0.72
CA ASP A 45 18.22 -4.11 0.55
C ASP A 45 17.79 -4.40 -0.91
N MET A 46 18.37 -3.68 -1.86
CA MET A 46 17.99 -3.70 -3.28
C MET A 46 17.77 -5.11 -3.85
N GLN A 47 16.58 -5.32 -4.40
CA GLN A 47 16.14 -6.54 -5.08
C GLN A 47 15.64 -6.23 -6.49
N THR A 48 15.75 -7.19 -7.39
CA THR A 48 15.19 -7.10 -8.73
C THR A 48 13.66 -7.13 -8.70
N PRO A 49 12.97 -6.67 -9.76
CA PRO A 49 11.50 -6.77 -9.84
C PRO A 49 10.96 -8.19 -9.65
N ASP A 50 11.66 -9.20 -10.14
CA ASP A 50 11.27 -10.60 -10.00
C ASP A 50 11.36 -11.07 -8.54
N GLU A 51 12.42 -10.69 -7.81
CA GLU A 51 12.59 -10.99 -6.37
C GLU A 51 11.54 -10.27 -5.53
N ARG A 52 11.25 -8.98 -5.79
CA ARG A 52 10.18 -8.25 -5.11
C ARG A 52 8.80 -8.88 -5.34
N HIS A 53 8.57 -9.43 -6.54
CA HIS A 53 7.31 -10.07 -6.89
C HIS A 53 7.18 -11.50 -6.31
N GLU A 54 8.26 -12.15 -5.89
CA GLU A 54 8.25 -13.56 -5.46
C GLU A 54 7.14 -13.89 -4.43
N PRO A 55 6.90 -13.10 -3.36
CA PRO A 55 5.83 -13.36 -2.41
C PRO A 55 4.44 -13.32 -3.06
N VAL A 56 4.19 -12.35 -3.91
CA VAL A 56 2.92 -12.16 -4.63
C VAL A 56 2.70 -13.30 -5.63
N GLY A 57 3.69 -13.59 -6.46
CA GLY A 57 3.60 -14.65 -7.49
C GLY A 57 3.52 -16.06 -6.91
N THR A 58 4.05 -16.27 -5.69
CA THR A 58 4.01 -17.58 -5.03
C THR A 58 2.72 -17.79 -4.22
N LEU A 59 2.27 -16.76 -3.49
CA LEU A 59 1.14 -16.88 -2.55
C LEU A 59 -0.19 -16.49 -3.18
N LEU A 60 -0.15 -15.79 -4.31
CA LEU A 60 -1.30 -15.39 -5.10
C LEU A 60 -2.41 -14.76 -4.24
N PRO A 61 -2.13 -13.69 -3.48
CA PRO A 61 -3.14 -12.99 -2.69
C PRO A 61 -4.19 -12.35 -3.59
N GLU A 62 -5.24 -11.80 -3.00
CA GLU A 62 -6.23 -11.03 -3.76
C GLU A 62 -5.66 -9.69 -4.24
N MET A 63 -4.81 -9.06 -3.42
CA MET A 63 -4.22 -7.75 -3.68
C MET A 63 -2.72 -7.75 -3.40
N CYS A 64 -2.02 -6.79 -3.99
CA CYS A 64 -0.64 -6.46 -3.62
C CYS A 64 -0.40 -4.96 -3.76
N THR A 65 0.61 -4.41 -3.08
CA THR A 65 1.02 -3.02 -3.29
C THR A 65 2.00 -2.89 -4.46
N LEU A 66 1.99 -1.73 -5.13
CA LEU A 66 2.99 -1.28 -6.08
C LEU A 66 3.39 0.16 -5.75
N ASP A 67 4.65 0.36 -5.35
CA ASP A 67 5.20 1.69 -5.09
C ASP A 67 5.47 2.42 -6.40
N CYS A 68 4.68 3.44 -6.70
CA CYS A 68 4.59 4.04 -8.03
C CYS A 68 5.69 5.06 -8.36
N GLY A 69 6.85 4.97 -7.72
CA GLY A 69 7.99 5.81 -8.03
C GLY A 69 9.06 5.80 -6.95
N SER A 70 10.21 6.38 -7.30
CA SER A 70 11.30 6.54 -6.34
C SER A 70 11.08 7.77 -5.48
N VAL A 71 11.45 7.68 -4.20
CA VAL A 71 11.30 8.76 -3.22
C VAL A 71 12.43 8.72 -2.21
N ASN A 72 12.86 9.89 -1.71
CA ASN A 72 13.69 9.93 -0.52
C ASN A 72 12.86 9.50 0.69
N MET A 73 13.35 8.56 1.47
CA MET A 73 12.66 8.00 2.63
C MET A 73 13.61 8.01 3.84
N GLY A 74 13.55 9.10 4.63
CA GLY A 74 14.52 9.33 5.71
C GLY A 74 15.94 9.47 5.16
N ASP A 75 16.84 8.59 5.57
CA ASP A 75 18.25 8.58 5.15
C ASP A 75 18.51 7.69 3.91
N ALA A 76 17.48 6.97 3.43
CA ALA A 76 17.54 6.11 2.26
C ALA A 76 16.82 6.72 1.06
N ILE A 77 17.09 6.15 -0.11
CA ILE A 77 16.28 6.38 -1.31
C ILE A 77 15.53 5.09 -1.58
N TYR A 78 14.21 5.14 -1.60
CA TYR A 78 13.43 4.06 -2.17
C TYR A 78 13.48 4.14 -3.69
N LEU A 79 13.98 3.10 -4.34
CA LEU A 79 14.16 3.04 -5.79
C LEU A 79 13.09 2.18 -6.46
N SER A 80 12.29 2.83 -7.30
CA SER A 80 11.35 2.18 -8.22
C SER A 80 11.50 2.80 -9.61
N PRO A 81 12.57 2.48 -10.35
CA PRO A 81 12.81 3.00 -11.69
C PRO A 81 11.68 2.60 -12.65
N ALA A 82 11.43 3.43 -13.65
CA ALA A 82 10.27 3.30 -14.55
C ALA A 82 10.14 1.90 -15.19
N ASP A 83 11.24 1.35 -15.71
CA ASP A 83 11.19 0.03 -16.36
C ASP A 83 11.07 -1.13 -15.34
N TRP A 84 11.56 -0.93 -14.12
CA TRP A 84 11.38 -1.90 -13.03
C TRP A 84 9.92 -1.95 -12.59
N LEU A 85 9.29 -0.78 -12.43
CA LEU A 85 7.89 -0.70 -12.05
C LEU A 85 6.96 -1.27 -13.15
N ARG A 86 7.26 -1.02 -14.44
CA ARG A 86 6.55 -1.67 -15.55
C ARG A 86 6.70 -3.19 -15.50
N LYS A 87 7.90 -3.69 -15.22
CA LYS A 87 8.14 -5.13 -15.07
C LYS A 87 7.34 -5.71 -13.89
N GLN A 88 7.34 -5.05 -12.73
CA GLN A 88 6.53 -5.49 -11.57
C GLN A 88 5.03 -5.46 -11.89
N ALA A 89 4.53 -4.37 -12.50
CA ALA A 89 3.13 -4.25 -12.90
C ALA A 89 2.71 -5.36 -13.88
N GLN A 90 3.59 -5.74 -14.83
CA GLN A 90 3.34 -6.87 -15.72
C GLN A 90 3.28 -8.20 -14.95
N LEU A 91 4.22 -8.45 -14.04
CA LEU A 91 4.22 -9.67 -13.23
C LEU A 91 2.97 -9.80 -12.35
N VAL A 92 2.51 -8.69 -11.75
CA VAL A 92 1.27 -8.63 -10.95
C VAL A 92 0.05 -8.90 -11.83
N LYS A 93 0.00 -8.30 -13.02
CA LYS A 93 -1.06 -8.54 -14.01
C LYS A 93 -1.11 -10.01 -14.44
N ASP A 94 0.04 -10.61 -14.77
CA ASP A 94 0.16 -12.01 -15.18
C ASP A 94 -0.26 -12.98 -14.06
N ALA A 95 -0.02 -12.61 -12.80
CA ALA A 95 -0.48 -13.34 -11.62
C ALA A 95 -1.99 -13.21 -11.35
N GLY A 96 -2.69 -12.28 -12.02
CA GLY A 96 -4.11 -11.98 -11.80
C GLY A 96 -4.39 -11.42 -10.40
N VAL A 97 -3.43 -10.70 -9.82
CA VAL A 97 -3.53 -10.05 -8.51
C VAL A 97 -3.89 -8.58 -8.72
N LYS A 98 -4.75 -8.02 -7.86
CA LYS A 98 -5.15 -6.62 -7.95
C LYS A 98 -4.09 -5.72 -7.32
N PRO A 99 -3.46 -4.80 -8.08
CA PRO A 99 -2.51 -3.85 -7.51
C PRO A 99 -3.20 -2.69 -6.80
N GLU A 100 -2.68 -2.31 -5.64
CA GLU A 100 -2.91 -1.05 -4.94
C GLU A 100 -1.71 -0.14 -5.22
N LEU A 101 -1.96 1.04 -5.77
CA LEU A 101 -0.94 1.95 -6.32
C LEU A 101 -0.49 2.95 -5.25
N GLU A 102 0.61 2.68 -4.58
CA GLU A 102 1.15 3.53 -3.52
C GLU A 102 1.83 4.77 -4.09
N CYS A 103 1.32 5.93 -3.70
CA CYS A 103 1.75 7.24 -4.18
C CYS A 103 2.25 8.08 -3.00
N PHE A 104 3.57 8.26 -2.93
CA PHE A 104 4.27 9.05 -1.91
C PHE A 104 4.46 10.50 -2.32
N ASP A 105 4.19 10.82 -3.59
CA ASP A 105 4.29 12.15 -4.19
C ASP A 105 3.34 12.26 -5.40
N SER A 106 3.06 13.46 -5.84
CA SER A 106 2.19 13.73 -7.00
C SER A 106 2.76 13.19 -8.32
N GLY A 107 4.07 13.08 -8.45
CA GLY A 107 4.75 12.46 -9.58
C GLY A 107 4.43 10.96 -9.69
N HIS A 108 4.23 10.27 -8.56
CA HIS A 108 3.84 8.87 -8.51
C HIS A 108 2.43 8.67 -9.09
N ILE A 109 1.49 9.59 -8.82
CA ILE A 109 0.16 9.56 -9.43
C ILE A 109 0.26 9.68 -10.95
N SER A 110 1.14 10.54 -11.45
CA SER A 110 1.35 10.69 -12.89
C SER A 110 1.89 9.39 -13.51
N PHE A 111 2.80 8.70 -12.82
CA PHE A 111 3.33 7.44 -13.30
C PHE A 111 2.33 6.30 -13.18
N ALA A 112 1.56 6.21 -12.10
CA ALA A 112 0.47 5.25 -11.97
C ALA A 112 -0.56 5.40 -13.12
N LYS A 113 -0.92 6.64 -13.48
CA LYS A 113 -1.76 6.92 -14.66
C LYS A 113 -1.13 6.46 -15.96
N GLN A 114 0.18 6.58 -16.09
CA GLN A 114 0.89 6.06 -17.27
C GLN A 114 0.81 4.53 -17.34
N LEU A 115 0.96 3.82 -16.21
CA LEU A 115 0.77 2.36 -16.17
C LEU A 115 -0.65 1.94 -16.55
N ILE A 116 -1.66 2.70 -16.15
CA ILE A 116 -3.06 2.49 -16.54
C ILE A 116 -3.19 2.66 -18.07
N ASN A 117 -2.65 3.72 -18.63
CA ASN A 117 -2.69 4.01 -20.07
C ASN A 117 -1.93 2.97 -20.91
N GLU A 118 -0.85 2.40 -20.38
CA GLU A 118 -0.08 1.32 -21.00
C GLU A 118 -0.77 -0.05 -20.86
N GLY A 119 -1.89 -0.12 -20.12
CA GLY A 119 -2.68 -1.34 -19.96
C GLY A 119 -2.13 -2.33 -18.95
N PHE A 120 -1.22 -1.93 -18.07
CA PHE A 120 -0.73 -2.78 -16.97
C PHE A 120 -1.75 -2.91 -15.84
N ILE A 121 -2.57 -1.88 -15.62
CA ILE A 121 -3.57 -1.84 -14.54
C ILE A 121 -4.96 -1.95 -15.13
N GLU A 122 -5.69 -3.00 -14.76
CA GLU A 122 -7.02 -3.32 -15.29
C GLU A 122 -8.13 -3.07 -14.26
N GLY A 123 -9.35 -2.84 -14.74
CA GLY A 123 -10.54 -2.56 -13.92
C GLY A 123 -10.46 -1.21 -13.20
N THR A 124 -11.11 -1.10 -12.03
CA THR A 124 -11.06 0.10 -11.19
C THR A 124 -9.67 0.28 -10.60
N PRO A 125 -8.91 1.35 -10.93
CA PRO A 125 -7.62 1.59 -10.30
C PRO A 125 -7.80 1.91 -8.80
N LEU A 126 -6.92 1.37 -7.96
CA LEU A 126 -6.86 1.65 -6.53
C LEU A 126 -5.61 2.44 -6.23
N PHE A 127 -5.76 3.68 -5.77
CA PHE A 127 -4.64 4.52 -5.35
C PHE A 127 -4.54 4.52 -3.83
N GLN A 128 -3.32 4.45 -3.30
CA GLN A 128 -3.07 4.69 -1.88
C GLN A 128 -2.19 5.92 -1.72
N PHE A 129 -2.69 6.93 -1.01
CA PHE A 129 -1.95 8.15 -0.70
C PHE A 129 -1.13 7.93 0.57
N CYS A 130 0.18 7.85 0.43
CA CYS A 130 1.13 7.56 1.48
C CYS A 130 1.70 8.89 2.02
N LEU A 131 1.14 9.38 3.14
CA LEU A 131 1.33 10.76 3.57
C LEU A 131 2.17 10.88 4.85
N GLY A 132 3.04 11.91 4.88
CA GLY A 132 3.84 12.23 6.05
C GLY A 132 5.10 11.41 6.22
N ILE A 133 5.51 10.66 5.18
CA ILE A 133 6.83 10.04 5.11
C ILE A 133 7.87 11.15 4.87
N PRO A 134 9.00 11.15 5.61
CA PRO A 134 10.02 12.18 5.42
C PRO A 134 10.43 12.33 3.95
N TRP A 135 10.29 13.54 3.43
CA TRP A 135 10.63 13.99 2.07
C TRP A 135 9.65 13.54 0.97
N GLY A 136 8.58 12.83 1.33
CA GLY A 136 7.41 12.60 0.50
C GLY A 136 6.36 13.70 0.67
N ALA A 137 5.13 13.44 0.20
CA ALA A 137 4.01 14.36 0.34
C ALA A 137 3.65 14.62 1.81
N GLU A 138 3.30 15.87 2.11
CA GLU A 138 2.86 16.27 3.43
C GLU A 138 1.50 15.64 3.77
N ASN A 139 1.27 15.45 5.08
CA ASN A 139 0.01 14.93 5.58
C ASN A 139 -0.88 16.07 6.08
N ASP A 140 -1.61 16.65 5.16
CA ASP A 140 -2.60 17.70 5.41
C ASP A 140 -3.83 17.54 4.49
N PRO A 141 -4.97 18.19 4.83
CA PRO A 141 -6.19 18.11 4.06
C PRO A 141 -6.07 18.61 2.62
N GLU A 142 -5.23 19.61 2.38
CA GLU A 142 -5.00 20.22 1.07
C GLU A 142 -4.27 19.25 0.14
N THR A 143 -3.29 18.52 0.65
CA THR A 143 -2.56 17.48 -0.08
C THR A 143 -3.51 16.33 -0.47
N ILE A 144 -4.36 15.86 0.45
CA ILE A 144 -5.36 14.82 0.15
C ILE A 144 -6.28 15.31 -0.98
N GLU A 145 -6.80 16.51 -0.87
CA GLU A 145 -7.70 17.06 -1.90
C GLU A 145 -7.00 17.24 -3.23
N TYR A 146 -5.76 17.72 -3.24
CA TYR A 146 -4.95 17.84 -4.44
C TYR A 146 -4.73 16.47 -5.10
N PHE A 147 -4.36 15.44 -4.35
CA PHE A 147 -4.17 14.09 -4.90
C PHE A 147 -5.45 13.54 -5.51
N LYS A 148 -6.61 13.72 -4.85
CA LYS A 148 -7.92 13.36 -5.41
C LYS A 148 -8.18 13.99 -6.77
N THR A 149 -7.82 15.25 -6.96
CA THR A 149 -8.02 15.93 -8.26
C THR A 149 -7.11 15.37 -9.36
N ARG A 150 -6.08 14.59 -9.02
CA ARG A 150 -5.08 14.06 -9.95
C ARG A 150 -5.34 12.65 -10.42
N ILE A 151 -6.10 11.84 -9.67
CA ILE A 151 -6.45 10.47 -10.04
C ILE A 151 -7.57 10.44 -11.10
N PRO A 152 -7.74 9.34 -11.87
CA PRO A 152 -8.87 9.18 -12.78
C PRO A 152 -10.23 9.19 -12.06
N GLU A 153 -11.28 9.68 -12.72
CA GLU A 153 -12.63 9.74 -12.15
C GLU A 153 -13.21 8.38 -11.73
N ASN A 154 -12.81 7.33 -12.44
CA ASN A 154 -13.22 5.94 -12.15
C ASN A 154 -12.29 5.23 -11.15
N ALA A 155 -11.31 5.93 -10.61
CA ALA A 155 -10.41 5.35 -9.60
C ALA A 155 -11.05 5.41 -8.21
N ASP A 156 -10.71 4.41 -7.40
CA ASP A 156 -10.92 4.47 -5.96
C ASP A 156 -9.60 4.79 -5.25
N TRP A 157 -9.68 5.22 -3.99
CA TRP A 157 -8.49 5.63 -3.28
C TRP A 157 -8.58 5.37 -1.79
N SER A 158 -7.43 5.22 -1.16
CA SER A 158 -7.22 5.18 0.26
C SER A 158 -6.16 6.21 0.67
N ALA A 159 -6.09 6.52 1.96
CA ALA A 159 -4.98 7.28 2.51
C ALA A 159 -4.58 6.76 3.89
N PHE A 160 -3.30 6.91 4.21
CA PHE A 160 -2.77 6.72 5.55
C PHE A 160 -1.76 7.80 5.92
N GLY A 161 -1.57 7.98 7.20
CA GLY A 161 -0.61 8.92 7.78
C GLY A 161 0.32 8.26 8.77
N ILE A 162 1.58 8.70 8.78
CA ILE A 162 2.62 8.15 9.66
C ILE A 162 2.50 8.68 11.09
N GLY A 163 2.71 7.79 12.06
CA GLY A 163 2.79 8.09 13.47
C GLY A 163 1.50 8.72 14.01
N ARG A 164 1.64 9.86 14.70
CA ARG A 164 0.51 10.58 15.31
C ARG A 164 -0.57 11.05 14.32
N MET A 165 -0.25 11.07 13.02
CA MET A 165 -1.17 11.50 11.98
C MET A 165 -2.04 10.35 11.47
N GLN A 166 -1.84 9.09 11.89
CA GLN A 166 -2.63 7.96 11.41
C GLN A 166 -4.13 8.17 11.59
N PHE A 167 -4.59 8.46 12.81
CA PHE A 167 -6.02 8.65 13.07
C PHE A 167 -6.61 9.95 12.50
N PRO A 168 -5.93 11.12 12.53
CA PRO A 168 -6.37 12.28 11.78
C PRO A 168 -6.55 11.99 10.28
N THR A 169 -5.66 11.22 9.66
CA THR A 169 -5.78 10.85 8.24
C THR A 169 -6.95 9.90 7.99
N VAL A 170 -7.25 8.96 8.90
CA VAL A 170 -8.46 8.12 8.83
C VAL A 170 -9.71 9.01 8.74
N GLU A 171 -9.83 9.99 9.64
CA GLU A 171 -10.98 10.90 9.67
C GLU A 171 -11.09 11.74 8.39
N GLU A 172 -9.97 12.33 7.95
CA GLU A 172 -9.92 13.19 6.76
C GLU A 172 -10.18 12.42 5.46
N ALA A 173 -9.63 11.19 5.31
CA ALA A 173 -9.89 10.34 4.16
C ALA A 173 -11.36 9.92 4.11
N ALA A 174 -11.92 9.45 5.23
CA ALA A 174 -13.31 9.01 5.32
C ALA A 174 -14.30 10.14 4.98
N LYS A 175 -14.10 11.35 5.53
CA LYS A 175 -14.92 12.53 5.22
C LYS A 175 -14.93 12.91 3.73
N ARG A 176 -13.90 12.53 2.98
CA ARG A 176 -13.75 12.80 1.55
C ARG A 176 -14.13 11.63 0.66
N GLY A 177 -14.69 10.55 1.25
CA GLY A 177 -15.11 9.36 0.53
C GLY A 177 -13.98 8.42 0.12
N GLY A 178 -12.81 8.52 0.77
CA GLY A 178 -11.70 7.59 0.62
C GLY A 178 -11.78 6.42 1.59
N ASN A 179 -11.09 5.34 1.24
CA ASN A 179 -10.83 4.24 2.16
C ASN A 179 -9.68 4.60 3.12
N VAL A 180 -9.50 3.82 4.17
CA VAL A 180 -8.54 4.12 5.24
C VAL A 180 -7.61 2.93 5.49
N ARG A 181 -6.37 3.22 5.92
CA ARG A 181 -5.39 2.23 6.36
C ARG A 181 -4.88 2.60 7.75
N VAL A 182 -4.75 1.59 8.62
CA VAL A 182 -4.07 1.67 9.92
C VAL A 182 -3.24 0.41 10.16
N GLY A 183 -2.24 0.52 11.03
CA GLY A 183 -1.40 -0.62 11.42
C GLY A 183 -0.11 -0.19 12.08
N LEU A 184 0.58 -1.18 12.66
CA LEU A 184 1.85 -0.97 13.39
C LEU A 184 3.01 -0.61 12.47
N GLU A 185 2.90 -0.84 11.15
CA GLU A 185 3.87 -0.37 10.18
C GLU A 185 3.93 1.17 10.18
N ASP A 186 2.77 1.80 10.25
CA ASP A 186 2.63 3.25 10.11
C ASP A 186 2.65 3.97 11.47
N ASN A 187 2.17 3.32 12.56
CA ASN A 187 2.04 3.93 13.88
C ASN A 187 2.12 2.90 15.01
N LEU A 188 2.97 3.15 16.00
CA LEU A 188 3.18 2.26 17.15
C LEU A 188 2.29 2.61 18.37
N TYR A 189 1.48 3.66 18.30
CA TYR A 189 0.81 4.22 19.49
C TYR A 189 -0.69 4.43 19.28
N LEU A 190 -1.48 3.96 20.25
CA LEU A 190 -2.90 4.28 20.34
C LEU A 190 -3.14 5.72 20.81
N ALA A 191 -2.30 6.18 21.72
CA ALA A 191 -2.26 7.55 22.24
C ALA A 191 -0.83 7.91 22.69
N LYS A 192 -0.60 9.15 23.05
CA LYS A 192 0.73 9.60 23.52
C LYS A 192 1.24 8.72 24.67
N GLY A 193 2.32 7.98 24.41
CA GLY A 193 2.96 7.08 25.37
C GLY A 193 2.26 5.72 25.58
N VAL A 194 1.15 5.45 24.89
CA VAL A 194 0.40 4.18 24.97
C VAL A 194 0.64 3.39 23.69
N LYS A 195 1.42 2.32 23.76
CA LYS A 195 1.66 1.43 22.64
C LYS A 195 0.36 0.72 22.25
N ALA A 196 0.19 0.47 20.95
CA ALA A 196 -0.95 -0.23 20.38
C ALA A 196 -0.59 -1.64 19.92
N SER A 197 -1.59 -2.49 19.76
CA SER A 197 -1.59 -3.66 18.89
C SER A 197 -2.26 -3.31 17.54
N ASN A 198 -2.10 -4.14 16.51
CA ASN A 198 -2.82 -3.96 15.24
C ASN A 198 -4.34 -3.97 15.44
N GLU A 199 -4.85 -4.89 16.29
CA GLU A 199 -6.25 -4.99 16.66
C GLU A 199 -6.79 -3.65 17.20
N GLN A 200 -6.11 -3.06 18.18
CA GLN A 200 -6.51 -1.78 18.78
C GLN A 200 -6.50 -0.61 17.80
N LEU A 201 -5.56 -0.61 16.83
CA LEU A 201 -5.54 0.40 15.78
C LEU A 201 -6.72 0.27 14.83
N VAL A 202 -7.10 -0.98 14.47
CA VAL A 202 -8.27 -1.27 13.63
C VAL A 202 -9.57 -0.90 14.37
N GLU A 203 -9.72 -1.31 15.64
CA GLU A 203 -10.87 -0.94 16.47
C GLU A 203 -11.05 0.57 16.55
N LYS A 204 -9.94 1.31 16.74
CA LYS A 204 -9.98 2.78 16.77
C LYS A 204 -10.36 3.39 15.44
N ALA A 205 -9.90 2.83 14.32
CA ALA A 205 -10.32 3.28 12.99
C ALA A 205 -11.83 3.06 12.77
N VAL A 206 -12.35 1.89 13.14
CA VAL A 206 -13.79 1.58 13.07
C VAL A 206 -14.60 2.51 13.97
N GLU A 207 -14.12 2.84 15.18
CA GLU A 207 -14.76 3.82 16.06
C GLU A 207 -14.89 5.19 15.39
N ILE A 208 -13.82 5.65 14.70
CA ILE A 208 -13.83 6.92 13.97
C ILE A 208 -14.84 6.88 12.82
N LEU A 209 -14.85 5.80 12.04
CA LEU A 209 -15.81 5.63 10.92
C LEU A 209 -17.25 5.65 11.41
N ASN A 210 -17.55 4.90 12.48
CA ASN A 210 -18.88 4.88 13.10
C ASN A 210 -19.30 6.26 13.60
N GLY A 211 -18.35 7.05 14.12
CA GLY A 211 -18.61 8.45 14.52
C GLY A 211 -18.95 9.39 13.35
N LEU A 212 -18.71 8.95 12.13
CA LEU A 212 -19.03 9.63 10.88
C LEU A 212 -20.24 9.02 10.15
N ASP A 213 -20.94 8.07 10.78
CA ASP A 213 -22.03 7.27 10.18
C ASP A 213 -21.57 6.48 8.91
N ILE A 214 -20.32 6.00 8.92
CA ILE A 214 -19.71 5.20 7.85
C ILE A 214 -19.44 3.78 8.38
N GLU A 215 -19.93 2.78 7.63
CA GLU A 215 -19.63 1.37 7.90
C GLU A 215 -18.58 0.85 6.89
N PRO A 216 -17.56 0.08 7.33
CA PRO A 216 -16.65 -0.59 6.42
C PRO A 216 -17.39 -1.60 5.54
N MET A 217 -16.95 -1.74 4.29
CA MET A 217 -17.43 -2.81 3.41
C MET A 217 -17.07 -4.19 3.99
N THR A 218 -17.95 -5.15 3.78
CA THR A 218 -17.63 -6.56 4.00
C THR A 218 -16.60 -7.05 2.97
N PRO A 219 -15.85 -8.13 3.25
CA PRO A 219 -14.96 -8.73 2.27
C PRO A 219 -15.67 -9.13 0.96
N ALA A 220 -16.92 -9.57 1.03
CA ALA A 220 -17.72 -9.92 -0.15
C ALA A 220 -18.02 -8.70 -1.04
N GLU A 221 -18.45 -7.59 -0.45
CA GLU A 221 -18.70 -6.33 -1.16
C GLU A 221 -17.43 -5.76 -1.78
N ALA A 222 -16.30 -5.83 -1.06
CA ALA A 222 -15.03 -5.39 -1.60
C ALA A 222 -14.54 -6.26 -2.77
N ARG A 223 -14.73 -7.60 -2.70
CA ARG A 223 -14.42 -8.50 -3.81
C ARG A 223 -15.23 -8.18 -5.05
N GLU A 224 -16.53 -7.95 -4.88
CA GLU A 224 -17.41 -7.57 -6.00
C GLU A 224 -16.99 -6.22 -6.59
N LYS A 225 -16.82 -5.21 -5.76
CA LYS A 225 -16.46 -3.85 -6.17
C LYS A 225 -15.14 -3.81 -6.96
N TYR A 226 -14.12 -4.49 -6.48
CA TYR A 226 -12.78 -4.45 -7.06
C TYR A 226 -12.48 -5.63 -7.99
N GLN A 227 -13.46 -6.51 -8.21
CA GLN A 227 -13.34 -7.69 -9.06
C GLN A 227 -12.14 -8.57 -8.66
N LEU A 228 -12.00 -8.77 -7.34
CA LEU A 228 -10.89 -9.54 -6.81
C LEU A 228 -11.05 -11.02 -7.12
N ARG A 229 -9.93 -11.71 -7.27
CA ARG A 229 -9.92 -13.17 -7.37
C ARG A 229 -10.54 -13.82 -6.12
N ALA A 230 -11.03 -15.02 -6.27
CA ALA A 230 -11.43 -15.83 -5.12
C ALA A 230 -10.22 -16.16 -4.22
N PRO A 231 -10.41 -16.29 -2.90
CA PRO A 231 -9.36 -16.76 -2.01
C PRO A 231 -8.77 -18.06 -2.54
N GLN A 232 -7.45 -18.16 -2.63
CA GLN A 232 -6.83 -19.46 -2.83
C GLN A 232 -6.81 -20.17 -1.49
N GLY A 233 -7.57 -21.26 -1.40
CA GLY A 233 -7.56 -22.09 -0.20
C GLY A 233 -6.14 -22.51 0.12
N GLY A 234 -5.74 -22.37 1.38
CA GLY A 234 -4.46 -22.89 1.84
C GLY A 234 -4.37 -24.36 1.40
N THR A 235 -3.33 -24.65 0.65
CA THR A 235 -3.02 -26.04 0.29
C THR A 235 -2.93 -26.84 1.59
N LYS A 236 -3.86 -27.79 1.72
CA LYS A 236 -3.84 -28.82 2.78
C LYS A 236 -2.53 -29.59 2.75
#